data_34a23ae94989b22545870db982029f7e
#
_entry.id   34a23ae94989b22545870db982029f7e
#
_cell.length_a   1.000
_cell.length_b   1.000
_cell.length_c   1.000
_cell.angle_alpha   90.00
_cell.angle_beta   90.00
_cell.angle_gamma   90.00
#
_symmetry.space_group_name_H-M   'P 1'
#
loop_
_entity.id
_entity.type
_entity.pdbx_description
1 polymer ?
#
loop_
_entity_poly.entity_id
_entity_poly.type
_entity_poly.pdbx_seq_one_letter_code
_entity_poly.pdbx_strand_id
1 'polypeptide(L)'
;MKTTNAFALVTGASSGIGLEIARSLARRGYNIILTARSKDKLKALAKEISDNFKVKTSVYPCDLSDKKAPDKIFKFCELNKYNVSVLVNNAGFANPDKF
;
A
#
# COMPACT_ATOMS: atom_id res chain seq x y z
N MET A 1 19.12 10.18 -0.55
CA MET A 1 18.12 10.23 -1.58
C MET A 1 16.82 10.85 -1.11
N LYS A 2 16.26 11.69 -1.91
CA LYS A 2 15.07 12.41 -1.54
C LYS A 2 13.82 11.56 -1.80
N THR A 3 12.90 11.52 -0.84
CA THR A 3 11.61 10.91 -1.09
C THR A 3 10.83 11.77 -2.07
N THR A 4 9.99 11.11 -2.85
CA THR A 4 9.15 11.80 -3.81
C THR A 4 7.72 11.83 -3.29
N ASN A 5 6.81 12.43 -4.06
CA ASN A 5 5.39 12.32 -3.76
C ASN A 5 4.79 11.05 -4.33
N ALA A 6 5.61 10.19 -4.92
CA ALA A 6 5.12 8.95 -5.51
C ALA A 6 4.81 7.93 -4.43
N PHE A 7 3.66 7.31 -4.55
CA PHE A 7 3.21 6.27 -3.65
C PHE A 7 3.18 4.93 -4.36
N ALA A 8 3.54 3.89 -3.64
CA ALA A 8 3.35 2.52 -4.10
C ALA A 8 2.21 1.92 -3.27
N LEU A 9 1.22 1.40 -3.95
CA LEU A 9 0.09 0.72 -3.31
C LEU A 9 0.35 -0.77 -3.32
N VAL A 10 0.40 -1.38 -2.14
CA VAL A 10 0.66 -2.81 -2.03
C VAL A 10 -0.53 -3.49 -1.37
N THR A 11 -1.18 -4.39 -2.10
CA THR A 11 -2.29 -5.16 -1.56
C THR A 11 -1.77 -6.47 -1.00
N GLY A 12 -2.46 -6.99 0.03
CA GLY A 12 -2.01 -8.21 0.70
C GLY A 12 -0.67 -8.02 1.39
N ALA A 13 -0.46 -6.84 1.97
CA ALA A 13 0.85 -6.43 2.48
C ALA A 13 1.19 -6.99 3.86
N SER A 14 0.24 -7.65 4.53
CA SER A 14 0.44 -8.05 5.93
C SER A 14 1.36 -9.25 6.12
N SER A 15 1.71 -9.95 5.07
CA SER A 15 2.58 -11.13 5.19
C SER A 15 3.19 -11.52 3.85
N GLY A 16 4.20 -12.37 3.90
CA GLY A 16 4.78 -13.01 2.73
C GLY A 16 5.39 -12.05 1.72
N ILE A 17 5.11 -12.32 0.46
CA ILE A 17 5.70 -11.58 -0.65
C ILE A 17 5.30 -10.10 -0.61
N GLY A 18 4.04 -9.82 -0.28
CA GLY A 18 3.58 -8.44 -0.21
C GLY A 18 4.35 -7.61 0.80
N LEU A 19 4.63 -8.19 1.95
CA LEU A 19 5.42 -7.58 3.01
C LEU A 19 6.82 -7.19 2.50
N GLU A 20 7.49 -8.14 1.85
CA GLU A 20 8.86 -7.90 1.38
C GLU A 20 8.90 -6.89 0.24
N ILE A 21 7.89 -6.91 -0.63
CA ILE A 21 7.82 -5.94 -1.72
C ILE A 21 7.63 -4.53 -1.15
N ALA A 22 6.78 -4.38 -0.14
CA ALA A 22 6.56 -3.08 0.49
C ALA A 22 7.87 -2.52 1.05
N ARG A 23 8.64 -3.35 1.74
CA ARG A 23 9.94 -2.94 2.26
C ARG A 23 10.91 -2.53 1.16
N SER A 24 10.93 -3.30 0.08
CA SER A 24 11.82 -3.04 -1.04
C SER A 24 11.52 -1.69 -1.69
N LEU A 25 10.23 -1.40 -1.88
CA LEU A 25 9.81 -0.14 -2.48
C LEU A 25 10.12 1.05 -1.56
N ALA A 26 9.92 0.86 -0.26
CA ALA A 26 10.26 1.91 0.70
C ALA A 26 11.75 2.22 0.69
N ARG A 27 12.58 1.17 0.55
CA ARG A 27 14.03 1.36 0.47
C ARG A 27 14.39 2.21 -0.75
N ARG A 28 13.61 2.16 -1.79
CA ARG A 28 13.84 2.94 -3.01
C ARG A 28 13.30 4.38 -2.89
N GLY A 29 12.67 4.71 -1.77
CA GLY A 29 12.17 6.06 -1.55
C GLY A 29 10.70 6.28 -1.85
N TYR A 30 9.96 5.25 -2.22
CA TYR A 30 8.52 5.37 -2.41
C TYR A 30 7.82 5.51 -1.07
N ASN A 31 6.81 6.35 -1.03
CA ASN A 31 5.86 6.33 0.07
C ASN A 31 4.95 5.11 -0.15
N ILE A 32 4.43 4.52 0.91
CA ILE A 32 3.78 3.22 0.81
C ILE A 32 2.35 3.30 1.33
N ILE A 33 1.42 2.76 0.54
CA ILE A 33 0.05 2.54 0.97
C ILE A 33 -0.12 1.04 1.15
N LEU A 34 -0.50 0.63 2.35
CA LEU A 34 -0.62 -0.77 2.71
C LEU A 34 -2.09 -1.13 2.87
N THR A 35 -2.53 -2.19 2.23
CA THR A 35 -3.89 -2.66 2.41
C THR A 35 -3.94 -4.18 2.53
N ALA A 36 -4.71 -4.65 3.49
CA ALA A 36 -4.99 -6.05 3.79
C ALA A 36 -6.10 -6.07 4.83
N ARG A 37 -6.49 -7.25 5.28
CA ARG A 37 -7.59 -7.36 6.24
C ARG A 37 -7.20 -6.96 7.66
N SER A 38 -5.99 -7.28 8.08
CA SER A 38 -5.57 -7.09 9.47
C SER A 38 -5.03 -5.69 9.71
N LYS A 39 -5.87 -4.86 10.34
CA LYS A 39 -5.50 -3.50 10.68
C LYS A 39 -4.26 -3.44 11.57
N ASP A 40 -4.19 -4.31 12.58
CA ASP A 40 -3.09 -4.28 13.53
C ASP A 40 -1.76 -4.64 12.87
N LYS A 41 -1.77 -5.64 12.00
CA LYS A 41 -0.56 -6.02 11.26
C LYS A 41 -0.11 -4.91 10.33
N LEU A 42 -1.07 -4.26 9.68
CA LEU A 42 -0.75 -3.15 8.78
C LEU A 42 -0.15 -1.97 9.53
N LYS A 43 -0.69 -1.66 10.70
CA LYS A 43 -0.17 -0.55 11.50
C LYS A 43 1.24 -0.84 11.98
N ALA A 44 1.50 -2.06 12.41
CA ALA A 44 2.84 -2.44 12.86
C ALA A 44 3.84 -2.34 11.70
N LEU A 45 3.45 -2.80 10.52
CA LEU A 45 4.29 -2.74 9.36
C LEU A 45 4.54 -1.30 8.92
N ALA A 46 3.50 -0.48 8.94
CA ALA A 46 3.61 0.93 8.57
C ALA A 46 4.63 1.65 9.48
N LYS A 47 4.56 1.38 10.78
CA LYS A 47 5.49 1.99 11.71
C LYS A 47 6.92 1.53 11.43
N GLU A 48 7.11 0.25 11.19
CA GLU A 48 8.43 -0.29 10.88
C GLU A 48 9.00 0.38 9.64
N ILE A 49 8.21 0.45 8.58
CA ILE A 49 8.66 1.03 7.32
C ILE A 49 8.96 2.51 7.46
N SER A 50 8.07 3.24 8.09
CA SER A 50 8.24 4.68 8.29
C SER A 50 9.51 4.97 9.09
N ASP A 51 9.74 4.20 10.15
CA ASP A 51 10.91 4.42 11.01
C ASP A 51 12.21 4.06 10.30
N ASN A 52 12.21 2.96 9.55
CA ASN A 52 13.44 2.44 8.94
C ASN A 52 13.83 3.16 7.66
N PHE A 53 12.85 3.59 6.88
CA PHE A 53 13.13 4.13 5.54
C PHE A 53 12.79 5.61 5.39
N LYS A 54 12.21 6.21 6.42
CA LYS A 54 11.89 7.64 6.43
C LYS A 54 10.97 8.04 5.28
N VAL A 55 10.00 7.19 4.96
CA VAL A 55 8.98 7.48 3.95
C VAL A 55 7.63 7.61 4.65
N LYS A 56 6.67 8.21 3.95
CA LYS A 56 5.30 8.29 4.44
C LYS A 56 4.63 6.93 4.26
N THR A 57 3.78 6.57 5.20
CA THR A 57 3.01 5.34 5.09
C THR A 57 1.55 5.64 5.36
N SER A 58 0.69 4.89 4.72
CA SER A 58 -0.75 4.98 4.90
C SER A 58 -1.32 3.59 4.95
N VAL A 59 -2.33 3.39 5.77
CA VAL A 59 -2.93 2.07 6.00
C VAL A 59 -4.41 2.14 5.67
N TYR A 60 -4.88 1.21 4.86
CA TYR A 60 -6.30 1.08 4.55
C TYR A 60 -6.73 -0.36 4.73
N PRO A 61 -7.23 -0.73 5.91
CA PRO A 61 -7.72 -2.10 6.13
C PRO A 61 -8.93 -2.37 5.26
N CYS A 62 -8.90 -3.50 4.56
CA CYS A 62 -9.96 -3.82 3.62
C CYS A 62 -9.96 -5.31 3.35
N ASP A 63 -11.16 -5.89 3.23
CA ASP A 63 -11.30 -7.27 2.81
C ASP A 63 -11.12 -7.33 1.29
N LEU A 64 -9.98 -7.84 0.87
CA LEU A 64 -9.62 -7.85 -0.55
C LEU A 64 -10.39 -8.87 -1.37
N SER A 65 -11.19 -9.73 -0.72
CA SER A 65 -12.09 -10.62 -1.44
C SER A 65 -13.42 -9.95 -1.78
N ASP A 66 -13.69 -8.79 -1.20
CA ASP A 66 -14.88 -8.01 -1.51
C ASP A 66 -14.75 -7.47 -2.93
N LYS A 67 -15.78 -7.67 -3.74
CA LYS A 67 -15.78 -7.19 -5.13
C LYS A 67 -15.65 -5.69 -5.23
N LYS A 68 -16.04 -4.98 -4.19
CA LYS A 68 -15.95 -3.52 -4.15
C LYS A 68 -14.62 -3.02 -3.62
N ALA A 69 -13.72 -3.92 -3.22
CA ALA A 69 -12.44 -3.50 -2.66
C ALA A 69 -11.65 -2.59 -3.58
N PRO A 70 -11.51 -2.89 -4.89
CA PRO A 70 -10.77 -1.98 -5.78
C PRO A 70 -11.33 -0.57 -5.79
N ASP A 71 -12.65 -0.44 -5.85
CA ASP A 71 -13.28 0.88 -5.86
C ASP A 71 -13.06 1.62 -4.55
N LYS A 72 -13.15 0.91 -3.43
CA LYS A 72 -12.94 1.51 -2.12
C LYS A 72 -11.50 2.00 -1.96
N ILE A 73 -10.55 1.21 -2.40
CA ILE A 73 -9.14 1.56 -2.31
C ILE A 73 -8.84 2.74 -3.23
N PHE A 74 -9.36 2.71 -4.45
CA PHE A 74 -9.17 3.80 -5.39
C PHE A 74 -9.70 5.11 -4.80
N LYS A 75 -10.92 5.07 -4.24
CA LYS A 75 -11.52 6.25 -3.65
C LYS A 75 -10.70 6.76 -2.46
N PHE A 76 -10.19 5.86 -1.64
CA PHE A 76 -9.32 6.23 -0.53
C PHE A 76 -8.10 7.00 -1.03
N CYS A 77 -7.45 6.48 -2.07
CA CYS A 77 -6.27 7.13 -2.64
C CYS A 77 -6.62 8.49 -3.23
N GLU A 78 -7.76 8.57 -3.91
CA GLU A 78 -8.21 9.81 -4.53
C GLU A 78 -8.52 10.89 -3.52
N LEU A 79 -9.23 10.51 -2.45
CA LEU A 79 -9.60 11.46 -1.40
C LEU A 79 -8.38 12.00 -0.67
N ASN A 80 -7.35 11.22 -0.56
CA ASN A 80 -6.11 11.63 0.09
C ASN A 80 -5.11 12.25 -0.88
N LYS A 81 -5.47 12.31 -2.15
CA LYS A 81 -4.63 12.89 -3.21
C LYS A 81 -3.27 12.22 -3.31
N TYR A 82 -3.24 10.91 -3.09
CA TYR A 82 -2.03 10.14 -3.25
C TYR A 82 -1.72 9.92 -4.72
N ASN A 83 -0.51 10.22 -5.12
CA ASN A 83 -0.06 9.98 -6.48
C ASN A 83 0.48 8.55 -6.56
N VAL A 84 -0.39 7.61 -6.93
CA VAL A 84 -0.03 6.20 -6.99
C VAL A 84 0.70 5.92 -8.30
N SER A 85 2.00 5.67 -8.19
CA SER A 85 2.85 5.41 -9.35
C SER A 85 3.13 3.93 -9.55
N VAL A 86 2.99 3.13 -8.49
CA VAL A 86 3.25 1.69 -8.54
C VAL A 86 2.09 0.98 -7.87
N LEU A 87 1.57 -0.04 -8.53
CA LEU A 87 0.53 -0.89 -7.97
C LEU A 87 1.06 -2.31 -7.89
N VAL A 88 1.11 -2.85 -6.68
CA VAL A 88 1.47 -4.25 -6.47
C VAL A 88 0.21 -4.99 -6.03
N ASN A 89 -0.37 -5.73 -6.96
CA ASN A 89 -1.61 -6.45 -6.72
C ASN A 89 -1.32 -7.86 -6.22
N ASN A 90 -0.80 -7.96 -5.01
CA ASN A 90 -0.41 -9.23 -4.42
C ASN A 90 -1.62 -10.04 -3.93
N ALA A 91 -2.72 -9.38 -3.66
CA ALA A 91 -3.91 -10.04 -3.15
C ALA A 91 -4.73 -10.74 -4.24
N GLY A 92 -4.40 -10.51 -5.50
CA GLY A 92 -5.05 -11.20 -6.61
C GLY A 92 -6.37 -10.60 -7.09
N PHE A 93 -6.89 -9.55 -6.46
CA PHE A 93 -8.04 -8.87 -7.03
C PHE A 93 -7.54 -8.04 -8.23
N ALA A 94 -8.39 -7.87 -9.20
CA ALA A 94 -7.95 -7.17 -10.40
C ALA A 94 -9.02 -6.24 -10.94
N ASN A 95 -8.64 -5.01 -11.14
CA ASN A 95 -9.36 -4.07 -11.96
C ASN A 95 -8.32 -3.07 -12.45
N PRO A 96 -7.48 -3.49 -13.40
CA PRO A 96 -6.34 -2.66 -13.82
C PRO A 96 -6.76 -1.32 -14.40
N ASP A 97 -8.00 -1.19 -14.85
CA ASP A 97 -8.49 0.07 -15.41
C ASP A 97 -8.62 1.17 -14.36
N LYS A 98 -8.65 0.82 -13.08
CA LYS A 98 -8.76 1.80 -12.00
C LYS A 98 -7.44 2.49 -11.70
N PHE A 99 -6.38 1.78 -11.90
CA PHE A 99 -5.04 2.26 -11.61
C PHE A 99 -4.17 2.19 -12.85
#